data_dc4406fe77675a716c23c8dd58ed1e44
#
_entry.id   dc4406fe77675a716c23c8dd58ed1e44
#
_cell.length_a   1.000
_cell.length_b   1.000
_cell.length_c   1.000
_cell.angle_alpha   90.00
_cell.angle_beta   90.00
_cell.angle_gamma   90.00
#
_symmetry.space_group_name_H-M   'P 1'
#
loop_
_entity.id
_entity.type
_entity.pdbx_description
1 polymer ?
#
loop_
_entity_poly.entity_id
_entity_poly.type
_entity_poly.pdbx_seq_one_letter_code
_entity_poly.pdbx_strand_id
1 'polypeptide(L)'
;VAKTDHITIPKKEMTMNDLSVVPNFTNEQMNLITSTIARGASPDELKLFLYRCQSLGLDPLKPGQIYFIKYGTGPGTIVVGIEGFRARAERTGKLSGIKRGSLKDDKGNLVGAWAEVYRSDWKEPAREEVPLREFDTGKGSWSKMPETMIKKVAECSALRMAFPDALGGVYAPEEMDQANRNDNRIVAEQPTAQDGNFDETYRIPFGKFAKRTLEEVNPHDLSRYVTYLEDKAAKDEKEITGVVKDFIERAIKHIIAFDTQTSPVMTQ
;
A
#
# COMPACT_ATOMS: atom_id res chain seq x y z
N VAL A 1 -27.74 -42.41 -11.96
CA VAL A 1 -28.18 -41.17 -11.32
C VAL A 1 -27.12 -40.80 -10.28
N ALA A 2 -26.17 -39.98 -10.64
CA ALA A 2 -25.12 -39.50 -9.74
C ALA A 2 -25.59 -38.17 -9.14
N LYS A 3 -25.68 -38.10 -7.82
CA LYS A 3 -25.96 -36.89 -7.07
C LYS A 3 -24.73 -36.03 -7.04
N THR A 4 -24.84 -34.80 -7.55
CA THR A 4 -23.83 -33.76 -7.45
C THR A 4 -23.97 -33.10 -6.09
N ASP A 5 -23.03 -33.37 -5.20
CA ASP A 5 -22.98 -32.72 -3.89
C ASP A 5 -22.39 -31.29 -4.09
N HIS A 6 -23.24 -30.30 -3.94
CA HIS A 6 -22.84 -28.90 -3.84
C HIS A 6 -22.12 -28.71 -2.49
N ILE A 7 -20.81 -28.53 -2.53
CA ILE A 7 -20.03 -28.09 -1.37
C ILE A 7 -20.33 -26.60 -1.14
N THR A 8 -21.27 -26.32 -0.27
CA THR A 8 -21.51 -24.99 0.27
C THR A 8 -20.44 -24.73 1.32
N ILE A 9 -19.45 -23.87 0.98
CA ILE A 9 -18.48 -23.39 1.97
C ILE A 9 -19.24 -22.44 2.92
N PRO A 10 -19.41 -22.76 4.20
CA PRO A 10 -20.08 -21.88 5.13
C PRO A 10 -19.22 -20.62 5.32
N LYS A 11 -19.80 -19.42 5.13
CA LYS A 11 -19.24 -18.17 5.63
C LYS A 11 -19.21 -18.26 7.16
N LYS A 12 -18.09 -18.74 7.69
CA LYS A 12 -17.83 -18.74 9.12
C LYS A 12 -17.61 -17.29 9.54
N GLU A 13 -18.57 -16.70 10.22
CA GLU A 13 -18.33 -15.47 10.98
C GLU A 13 -17.23 -15.77 12.00
N MET A 14 -16.11 -15.07 11.85
CA MET A 14 -14.95 -15.24 12.69
C MET A 14 -15.26 -14.67 14.06
N THR A 15 -15.39 -15.54 15.04
CA THR A 15 -15.57 -15.13 16.43
C THR A 15 -14.27 -14.58 16.98
N MET A 16 -14.34 -13.69 17.99
CA MET A 16 -13.17 -13.14 18.71
C MET A 16 -12.19 -14.23 19.19
N ASN A 17 -12.64 -15.46 19.37
CA ASN A 17 -11.81 -16.60 19.75
C ASN A 17 -10.87 -17.09 18.63
N ASP A 18 -11.18 -16.85 17.36
CA ASP A 18 -10.28 -17.21 16.24
C ASP A 18 -9.06 -16.28 16.14
N LEU A 19 -9.07 -15.13 16.85
CA LEU A 19 -7.96 -14.21 16.99
C LEU A 19 -6.99 -14.60 18.11
N SER A 20 -7.33 -15.60 18.94
CA SER A 20 -6.50 -16.07 20.06
C SER A 20 -5.22 -16.79 19.65
N VAL A 21 -4.96 -16.94 18.34
CA VAL A 21 -3.72 -17.51 17.80
C VAL A 21 -2.55 -16.50 17.81
N VAL A 22 -2.80 -15.24 18.19
CA VAL A 22 -1.73 -14.24 18.39
C VAL A 22 -1.45 -14.14 19.90
N PRO A 23 -0.49 -14.92 20.44
CA PRO A 23 -0.21 -14.88 21.85
C PRO A 23 0.51 -13.57 22.15
N ASN A 24 -0.07 -12.71 22.94
CA ASN A 24 0.52 -11.60 23.68
C ASN A 24 -0.33 -10.33 23.81
N PHE A 25 -1.52 -10.24 23.20
CA PHE A 25 -2.43 -9.12 23.46
C PHE A 25 -3.65 -9.60 24.25
N THR A 26 -4.01 -8.88 25.32
CA THR A 26 -5.27 -9.11 26.05
C THR A 26 -6.47 -8.73 25.18
N ASN A 27 -7.67 -9.20 25.52
CA ASN A 27 -8.90 -8.83 24.81
C ASN A 27 -9.12 -7.30 24.81
N GLU A 28 -8.77 -6.61 25.89
CA GLU A 28 -8.85 -5.16 26.00
C GLU A 28 -7.86 -4.48 25.03
N GLN A 29 -6.62 -4.97 24.97
CA GLN A 29 -5.62 -4.47 24.04
C GLN A 29 -6.03 -4.73 22.59
N MET A 30 -6.59 -5.89 22.28
CA MET A 30 -7.14 -6.21 20.96
C MET A 30 -8.25 -5.25 20.55
N ASN A 31 -9.20 -4.99 21.44
CA ASN A 31 -10.27 -4.03 21.20
C ASN A 31 -9.71 -2.61 20.96
N LEU A 32 -8.71 -2.21 21.73
CA LEU A 32 -8.06 -0.92 21.57
C LEU A 32 -7.32 -0.83 20.22
N ILE A 33 -6.55 -1.86 19.85
CA ILE A 33 -5.86 -1.91 18.55
C ILE A 33 -6.86 -1.79 17.41
N THR A 34 -7.95 -2.57 17.45
CA THR A 34 -8.95 -2.60 16.37
C THR A 34 -9.68 -1.28 16.24
N SER A 35 -10.03 -0.64 17.38
CA SER A 35 -10.82 0.60 17.37
C SER A 35 -10.00 1.86 17.07
N THR A 36 -8.69 1.84 17.33
CA THR A 36 -7.84 3.04 17.24
C THR A 36 -6.71 2.91 16.21
N ILE A 37 -5.92 1.84 16.28
CA ILE A 37 -4.70 1.67 15.48
C ILE A 37 -5.02 1.07 14.11
N ALA A 38 -5.73 -0.06 14.07
CA ALA A 38 -6.10 -0.77 12.86
C ALA A 38 -7.56 -0.50 12.45
N ARG A 39 -7.99 0.76 12.58
CA ARG A 39 -9.36 1.18 12.30
C ARG A 39 -9.73 0.92 10.83
N GLY A 40 -10.83 0.21 10.61
CA GLY A 40 -11.31 -0.16 9.28
C GLY A 40 -10.56 -1.32 8.63
N ALA A 41 -9.68 -2.01 9.37
CA ALA A 41 -9.07 -3.26 8.92
C ALA A 41 -10.13 -4.36 8.80
N SER A 42 -10.06 -5.16 7.73
CA SER A 42 -10.78 -6.42 7.66
C SER A 42 -10.20 -7.43 8.66
N PRO A 43 -10.91 -8.51 9.00
CA PRO A 43 -10.39 -9.53 9.90
C PRO A 43 -9.04 -10.12 9.46
N ASP A 44 -8.84 -10.32 8.15
CA ASP A 44 -7.59 -10.86 7.63
C ASP A 44 -6.46 -9.82 7.63
N GLU A 45 -6.77 -8.56 7.34
CA GLU A 45 -5.81 -7.45 7.47
C GLU A 45 -5.37 -7.28 8.93
N LEU A 46 -6.30 -7.38 9.88
CA LEU A 46 -5.98 -7.32 11.30
C LEU A 46 -5.08 -8.48 11.74
N LYS A 47 -5.38 -9.71 11.32
CA LYS A 47 -4.52 -10.88 11.58
C LYS A 47 -3.12 -10.67 11.03
N LEU A 48 -3.01 -10.22 9.79
CA LEU A 48 -1.72 -9.94 9.16
C LEU A 48 -0.95 -8.86 9.92
N PHE A 49 -1.63 -7.79 10.32
CA PHE A 49 -1.04 -6.70 11.11
C PHE A 49 -0.48 -7.23 12.44
N LEU A 50 -1.27 -7.99 13.19
CA LEU A 50 -0.86 -8.55 14.47
C LEU A 50 0.29 -9.57 14.31
N TYR A 51 0.23 -10.41 13.28
CA TYR A 51 1.33 -11.31 12.94
C TYR A 51 2.63 -10.52 12.64
N ARG A 52 2.53 -9.40 11.89
CA ARG A 52 3.68 -8.51 11.64
C ARG A 52 4.19 -7.85 12.92
N CYS A 53 3.31 -7.35 13.77
CA CYS A 53 3.70 -6.82 15.09
C CYS A 53 4.53 -7.84 15.87
N GLN A 54 4.07 -9.08 15.93
CA GLN A 54 4.72 -10.17 16.64
C GLN A 54 6.04 -10.57 15.98
N SER A 55 6.06 -10.82 14.67
CA SER A 55 7.28 -11.25 13.95
C SER A 55 8.37 -10.20 13.98
N LEU A 56 7.99 -8.91 13.97
CA LEU A 56 8.93 -7.80 14.11
C LEU A 56 9.22 -7.47 15.59
N GLY A 57 8.48 -8.05 16.54
CA GLY A 57 8.58 -7.71 17.95
C GLY A 57 8.25 -6.24 18.23
N LEU A 58 7.35 -5.63 17.46
CA LEU A 58 6.92 -4.25 17.60
C LEU A 58 5.55 -4.18 18.26
N ASP A 59 5.39 -3.19 19.14
CA ASP A 59 4.16 -2.99 19.87
C ASP A 59 3.35 -1.86 19.21
N PRO A 60 2.17 -2.16 18.65
CA PRO A 60 1.34 -1.14 18.01
C PRO A 60 0.78 -0.10 18.99
N LEU A 61 0.75 -0.42 20.29
CA LEU A 61 0.32 0.52 21.33
C LEU A 61 1.43 1.50 21.74
N LYS A 62 2.68 1.23 21.33
CA LYS A 62 3.79 2.18 21.52
C LYS A 62 3.86 3.17 20.36
N PRO A 63 3.75 4.49 20.63
CA PRO A 63 3.83 5.50 19.59
C PRO A 63 5.08 5.37 18.74
N GLY A 64 4.94 5.49 17.42
CA GLY A 64 6.07 5.55 16.51
C GLY A 64 6.67 4.20 16.10
N GLN A 65 6.16 3.07 16.60
CA GLN A 65 6.74 1.77 16.27
C GLN A 65 6.16 1.16 14.98
N ILE A 66 4.87 0.91 14.92
CA ILE A 66 4.24 0.26 13.78
C ILE A 66 2.82 0.79 13.60
N TYR A 67 2.39 0.95 12.35
CA TYR A 67 1.09 1.51 11.99
C TYR A 67 0.40 0.65 10.95
N PHE A 68 -0.93 0.63 11.01
CA PHE A 68 -1.79 0.17 9.95
C PHE A 68 -2.45 1.38 9.30
N ILE A 69 -2.21 1.61 8.02
CA ILE A 69 -2.75 2.76 7.28
C ILE A 69 -3.65 2.25 6.18
N LYS A 70 -4.90 2.72 6.14
CA LYS A 70 -5.87 2.39 5.10
C LYS A 70 -6.38 3.65 4.45
N TYR A 71 -6.16 3.78 3.15
CA TYR A 71 -6.66 4.90 2.36
C TYR A 71 -7.92 4.48 1.59
N GLY A 72 -9.05 5.06 1.96
CA GLY A 72 -10.35 4.77 1.31
C GLY A 72 -10.74 3.30 1.42
N THR A 73 -11.15 2.69 0.31
CA THR A 73 -11.58 1.28 0.23
C THR A 73 -10.46 0.32 -0.18
N GLY A 74 -9.25 0.83 -0.44
CA GLY A 74 -8.10 0.02 -0.82
C GLY A 74 -7.60 -0.90 0.28
N PRO A 75 -6.65 -1.79 -0.01
CA PRO A 75 -6.01 -2.64 0.99
C PRO A 75 -5.24 -1.79 2.02
N GLY A 76 -5.21 -2.28 3.26
CA GLY A 76 -4.43 -1.65 4.31
C GLY A 76 -2.93 -1.88 4.11
N THR A 77 -2.13 -0.87 4.44
CA THR A 77 -0.67 -0.93 4.37
C THR A 77 -0.08 -0.94 5.78
N ILE A 78 0.84 -1.85 6.04
CA ILE A 78 1.56 -1.94 7.30
C ILE A 78 2.90 -1.23 7.13
N VAL A 79 3.13 -0.21 7.94
CA VAL A 79 4.37 0.58 7.91
C VAL A 79 4.99 0.67 9.30
N VAL A 80 6.30 0.80 9.35
CA VAL A 80 7.06 0.88 10.59
C VAL A 80 7.60 2.30 10.73
N GLY A 81 7.31 2.93 11.85
CA GLY A 81 7.85 4.25 12.13
C GLY A 81 9.31 4.20 12.57
N ILE A 82 9.98 5.37 12.58
CA ILE A 82 11.41 5.48 12.90
C ILE A 82 11.77 4.86 14.27
N GLU A 83 10.86 4.94 15.25
CA GLU A 83 11.08 4.32 16.56
C GLU A 83 11.06 2.79 16.49
N GLY A 84 10.29 2.21 15.57
CA GLY A 84 10.31 0.79 15.30
C GLY A 84 11.63 0.34 14.65
N PHE A 85 12.16 1.12 13.70
CA PHE A 85 13.47 0.88 13.09
C PHE A 85 14.58 0.89 14.14
N ARG A 86 14.63 1.92 14.99
CA ARG A 86 15.61 2.04 16.08
C ARG A 86 15.51 0.89 17.05
N ALA A 87 14.31 0.58 17.53
CA ALA A 87 14.09 -0.50 18.48
C ALA A 87 14.56 -1.86 17.96
N ARG A 88 14.36 -2.12 16.66
CA ARG A 88 14.82 -3.36 16.04
C ARG A 88 16.34 -3.41 15.89
N ALA A 89 16.95 -2.30 15.46
CA ALA A 89 18.40 -2.19 15.37
C ALA A 89 19.08 -2.35 16.74
N GLU A 90 18.55 -1.72 17.79
CA GLU A 90 19.03 -1.86 19.17
C GLU A 90 18.99 -3.29 19.67
N ARG A 91 17.91 -4.03 19.41
CA ARG A 91 17.77 -5.43 19.82
C ARG A 91 18.81 -6.36 19.22
N THR A 92 19.48 -5.97 18.15
CA THR A 92 20.59 -6.76 17.60
C THR A 92 21.82 -6.75 18.50
N GLY A 93 21.90 -5.80 19.44
CA GLY A 93 23.07 -5.56 20.29
C GLY A 93 24.30 -5.02 19.53
N LYS A 94 24.13 -4.67 18.24
CA LYS A 94 25.23 -4.24 17.37
C LYS A 94 25.16 -2.75 17.02
N LEU A 95 24.08 -2.06 17.33
CA LEU A 95 23.94 -0.62 17.09
C LEU A 95 24.86 0.15 18.05
N SER A 96 25.80 0.92 17.51
CA SER A 96 26.73 1.75 18.28
C SER A 96 26.39 3.23 18.25
N GLY A 97 25.63 3.67 17.23
CA GLY A 97 25.21 5.06 17.14
C GLY A 97 24.62 5.40 15.78
N ILE A 98 23.96 6.55 15.73
CA ILE A 98 23.35 7.10 14.53
C ILE A 98 23.72 8.58 14.43
N LYS A 99 24.17 9.01 13.25
CA LYS A 99 24.33 10.41 12.90
C LYS A 99 23.48 10.71 11.69
N ARG A 100 22.94 11.93 11.62
CA ARG A 100 22.16 12.37 10.48
C ARG A 100 22.23 13.88 10.32
N GLY A 101 22.10 14.34 9.08
CA GLY A 101 22.13 15.76 8.76
C GLY A 101 21.38 16.06 7.49
N SER A 102 21.15 17.35 7.24
CA SER A 102 20.59 17.85 5.99
C SER A 102 21.69 18.16 4.98
N LEU A 103 21.37 17.95 3.70
CA LEU A 103 22.15 18.40 2.57
C LEU A 103 21.56 19.72 2.05
N LYS A 104 22.41 20.72 1.85
CA LYS A 104 22.03 22.04 1.36
C LYS A 104 22.86 22.40 0.14
N ASP A 105 22.27 23.12 -0.81
CA ASP A 105 22.98 23.68 -1.94
C ASP A 105 23.84 24.92 -1.54
N ASP A 106 24.56 25.46 -2.50
CA ASP A 106 25.40 26.64 -2.28
C ASP A 106 24.61 27.90 -1.87
N LYS A 107 23.29 27.90 -2.11
CA LYS A 107 22.37 28.97 -1.71
C LYS A 107 21.73 28.74 -0.35
N GLY A 108 22.05 27.61 0.31
CA GLY A 108 21.49 27.23 1.60
C GLY A 108 20.12 26.54 1.54
N ASN A 109 19.59 26.23 0.34
CA ASN A 109 18.33 25.52 0.20
C ASN A 109 18.51 24.04 0.54
N LEU A 110 17.47 23.44 1.15
CA LEU A 110 17.43 22.02 1.45
C LEU A 110 17.32 21.21 0.16
N VAL A 111 18.28 20.33 -0.11
CA VAL A 111 18.30 19.44 -1.29
C VAL A 111 18.20 17.96 -0.94
N GLY A 112 18.41 17.60 0.33
CA GLY A 112 18.36 16.21 0.76
C GLY A 112 18.74 16.04 2.23
N ALA A 113 19.03 14.82 2.61
CA ALA A 113 19.57 14.47 3.92
C ALA A 113 20.52 13.28 3.80
N TRP A 114 21.33 13.09 4.83
CA TRP A 114 22.19 11.94 4.99
C TRP A 114 22.02 11.33 6.37
N ALA A 115 22.33 10.03 6.47
CA ALA A 115 22.45 9.34 7.74
C ALA A 115 23.62 8.36 7.72
N GLU A 116 24.22 8.17 8.88
CA GLU A 116 25.25 7.20 9.16
C GLU A 116 24.84 6.34 10.35
N VAL A 117 24.88 5.04 10.16
CA VAL A 117 24.57 4.07 11.19
C VAL A 117 25.83 3.27 11.51
N TYR A 118 26.26 3.37 12.76
CA TYR A 118 27.48 2.72 13.26
C TYR A 118 27.12 1.39 13.92
N ARG A 119 27.85 0.34 13.53
CA ARG A 119 27.75 -0.98 14.15
C ARG A 119 29.04 -1.31 14.90
N SER A 120 28.90 -2.00 16.02
CA SER A 120 30.05 -2.44 16.83
C SER A 120 30.96 -3.47 16.13
N ASP A 121 30.42 -4.21 15.14
CA ASP A 121 31.11 -5.25 14.38
C ASP A 121 31.58 -4.78 12.98
N TRP A 122 31.39 -3.49 12.63
CA TRP A 122 31.85 -2.89 11.37
C TRP A 122 32.89 -1.81 11.62
N LYS A 123 33.82 -1.65 10.67
CA LYS A 123 34.84 -0.60 10.74
C LYS A 123 34.30 0.76 10.27
N GLU A 124 33.47 0.74 9.20
CA GLU A 124 32.89 1.93 8.60
C GLU A 124 31.37 1.94 8.83
N PRO A 125 30.76 3.12 8.98
CA PRO A 125 29.30 3.22 9.11
C PRO A 125 28.59 2.89 7.79
N ALA A 126 27.37 2.37 7.89
CA ALA A 126 26.44 2.39 6.77
C ALA A 126 25.99 3.83 6.56
N ARG A 127 26.29 4.41 5.39
CA ARG A 127 25.94 5.79 5.04
C ARG A 127 24.99 5.80 3.86
N GLU A 128 23.88 6.53 4.00
CA GLU A 128 22.89 6.80 2.96
C GLU A 128 22.66 8.29 2.79
N GLU A 129 22.53 8.71 1.54
CA GLU A 129 22.15 10.06 1.16
C GLU A 129 20.89 10.00 0.31
N VAL A 130 19.87 10.77 0.68
CA VAL A 130 18.58 10.78 0.01
C VAL A 130 18.24 12.17 -0.49
N PRO A 131 17.92 12.33 -1.77
CA PRO A 131 17.55 13.62 -2.34
C PRO A 131 16.09 13.96 -1.98
N LEU A 132 15.86 15.22 -1.56
CA LEU A 132 14.54 15.72 -1.17
C LEU A 132 13.50 15.54 -2.29
N ARG A 133 13.88 15.79 -3.54
CA ARG A 133 13.00 15.77 -4.72
C ARG A 133 12.29 14.43 -4.94
N GLU A 134 12.85 13.34 -4.44
CA GLU A 134 12.28 12.00 -4.61
C GLU A 134 11.16 11.73 -3.61
N PHE A 135 11.22 12.32 -2.43
CA PHE A 135 10.34 12.04 -1.31
C PHE A 135 9.32 13.15 -1.00
N ASP A 136 9.69 14.41 -1.20
CA ASP A 136 8.85 15.54 -0.84
C ASP A 136 7.54 15.55 -1.63
N THR A 137 6.44 15.34 -0.92
CA THR A 137 5.09 15.39 -1.49
C THR A 137 4.53 16.81 -1.58
N GLY A 138 5.17 17.79 -0.96
CA GLY A 138 4.66 19.15 -0.83
C GLY A 138 3.39 19.25 0.02
N LYS A 139 2.97 18.19 0.73
CA LYS A 139 1.72 18.11 1.49
C LYS A 139 1.96 17.66 2.92
N GLY A 140 1.00 17.98 3.80
CA GLY A 140 1.02 17.49 5.18
C GLY A 140 2.29 17.87 5.94
N SER A 141 2.97 16.88 6.51
CA SER A 141 4.22 17.08 7.25
C SER A 141 5.38 17.51 6.35
N TRP A 142 5.38 17.12 5.09
CA TRP A 142 6.41 17.52 4.13
C TRP A 142 6.40 19.02 3.85
N SER A 143 5.23 19.65 3.73
CA SER A 143 5.17 21.11 3.55
C SER A 143 5.54 21.90 4.81
N LYS A 144 5.32 21.32 6.01
CA LYS A 144 5.55 22.00 7.28
C LYS A 144 6.98 21.83 7.82
N MET A 145 7.54 20.63 7.64
CA MET A 145 8.85 20.25 8.21
C MET A 145 9.65 19.32 7.27
N PRO A 146 9.94 19.74 6.02
CA PRO A 146 10.59 18.89 5.02
C PRO A 146 11.96 18.37 5.48
N GLU A 147 12.73 19.18 6.18
CA GLU A 147 14.03 18.80 6.71
C GLU A 147 13.94 17.65 7.74
N THR A 148 12.93 17.66 8.60
CA THR A 148 12.70 16.58 9.56
C THR A 148 12.26 15.31 8.85
N MET A 149 11.41 15.43 7.84
CA MET A 149 10.89 14.29 7.09
C MET A 149 12.00 13.60 6.28
N ILE A 150 12.80 14.36 5.53
CA ILE A 150 13.87 13.77 4.73
C ILE A 150 14.99 13.14 5.58
N LYS A 151 15.28 13.70 6.77
CA LYS A 151 16.22 13.09 7.73
C LYS A 151 15.71 11.74 8.25
N LYS A 152 14.40 11.56 8.45
CA LYS A 152 13.83 10.26 8.82
C LYS A 152 14.00 9.23 7.71
N VAL A 153 13.76 9.63 6.46
CA VAL A 153 13.97 8.74 5.31
C VAL A 153 15.41 8.28 5.21
N ALA A 154 16.37 9.21 5.30
CA ALA A 154 17.79 8.88 5.28
C ALA A 154 18.17 7.90 6.41
N GLU A 155 17.64 8.14 7.61
CA GLU A 155 17.89 7.28 8.77
C GLU A 155 17.29 5.87 8.59
N CYS A 156 16.04 5.76 8.09
CA CYS A 156 15.42 4.46 7.81
C CYS A 156 16.21 3.68 6.75
N SER A 157 16.66 4.36 5.69
CA SER A 157 17.48 3.74 4.64
C SER A 157 18.81 3.23 5.17
N ALA A 158 19.54 4.06 5.91
CA ALA A 158 20.82 3.68 6.51
C ALA A 158 20.68 2.54 7.55
N LEU A 159 19.61 2.56 8.37
CA LEU A 159 19.31 1.48 9.32
C LEU A 159 19.01 0.17 8.59
N ARG A 160 18.27 0.18 7.50
CA ARG A 160 17.96 -1.00 6.70
C ARG A 160 19.21 -1.58 6.04
N MET A 161 20.10 -0.73 5.55
CA MET A 161 21.41 -1.14 5.03
C MET A 161 22.28 -1.77 6.12
N ALA A 162 22.32 -1.15 7.29
CA ALA A 162 23.13 -1.64 8.41
C ALA A 162 22.60 -2.95 9.01
N PHE A 163 21.29 -3.18 9.01
CA PHE A 163 20.62 -4.31 9.65
C PHE A 163 19.63 -5.03 8.72
N PRO A 164 20.09 -5.60 7.58
CA PRO A 164 19.20 -6.19 6.59
C PRO A 164 18.35 -7.35 7.14
N ASP A 165 18.90 -8.18 8.02
CA ASP A 165 18.16 -9.29 8.63
C ASP A 165 17.03 -8.81 9.56
N ALA A 166 17.27 -7.69 10.26
CA ALA A 166 16.28 -7.14 11.17
C ALA A 166 15.26 -6.26 10.48
N LEU A 167 15.62 -5.56 9.40
CA LEU A 167 14.84 -4.49 8.77
C LEU A 167 14.57 -4.72 7.28
N GLY A 168 14.97 -5.84 6.70
CA GLY A 168 14.66 -6.18 5.32
C GLY A 168 13.16 -6.26 5.08
N GLY A 169 12.67 -5.62 4.01
CA GLY A 169 11.25 -5.59 3.68
C GLY A 169 10.37 -4.74 4.61
N VAL A 170 10.99 -3.87 5.43
CA VAL A 170 10.30 -2.94 6.32
C VAL A 170 10.45 -1.53 5.77
N TYR A 171 9.33 -0.81 5.64
CA TYR A 171 9.28 0.53 5.07
C TYR A 171 8.62 1.51 6.03
N ALA A 172 9.10 2.76 6.01
CA ALA A 172 8.52 3.86 6.76
C ALA A 172 7.32 4.49 6.00
N PRO A 173 6.37 5.14 6.71
CA PRO A 173 5.28 5.86 6.07
C PRO A 173 5.76 6.86 5.02
N GLU A 174 6.83 7.55 5.31
CA GLU A 174 7.45 8.57 4.46
C GLU A 174 7.98 7.99 3.13
N GLU A 175 8.37 6.72 3.12
CA GLU A 175 8.83 6.00 1.91
C GLU A 175 7.64 5.49 1.08
N MET A 176 6.53 5.11 1.74
CA MET A 176 5.33 4.63 1.05
C MET A 176 4.55 5.74 0.34
N ASP A 177 4.64 6.97 0.82
CA ASP A 177 4.07 8.12 0.10
C ASP A 177 4.70 8.31 -1.29
N GLN A 178 5.95 7.89 -1.47
CA GLN A 178 6.62 7.85 -2.76
C GLN A 178 6.09 6.74 -3.67
N ALA A 179 5.85 5.54 -3.15
CA ALA A 179 5.31 4.41 -3.92
C ALA A 179 3.97 4.78 -4.58
N ASN A 180 3.11 5.49 -3.87
CA ASN A 180 1.86 6.02 -4.43
C ASN A 180 2.05 7.08 -5.54
N ARG A 181 3.26 7.68 -5.66
CA ARG A 181 3.61 8.58 -6.78
C ARG A 181 4.19 7.82 -7.96
N ASN A 182 4.97 6.78 -7.69
CA ASN A 182 5.63 5.99 -8.73
C ASN A 182 4.63 5.10 -9.48
N ASP A 183 3.54 4.64 -8.84
CA ASP A 183 2.44 3.99 -9.56
C ASP A 183 1.83 4.88 -10.66
N ASN A 184 1.94 6.20 -10.52
CA ASN A 184 1.59 7.14 -11.59
C ASN A 184 2.74 7.41 -12.60
N ARG A 185 3.99 6.94 -12.36
CA ARG A 185 5.15 7.15 -13.25
C ARG A 185 5.72 5.89 -13.88
N ILE A 186 5.48 4.71 -13.29
CA ILE A 186 6.03 3.43 -13.81
C ILE A 186 5.14 2.82 -14.92
N VAL A 187 4.04 3.48 -15.29
CA VAL A 187 3.23 3.08 -16.48
C VAL A 187 3.85 3.56 -17.81
N ALA A 188 5.03 4.15 -17.79
CA ALA A 188 5.74 4.51 -19.01
C ALA A 188 7.03 3.72 -19.14
N GLU A 189 6.96 2.41 -19.41
CA GLU A 189 7.93 1.58 -20.13
C GLU A 189 7.94 0.13 -19.61
N GLN A 190 7.08 -0.70 -20.17
CA GLN A 190 7.37 -2.14 -20.34
C GLN A 190 6.92 -2.61 -21.73
N PRO A 191 7.69 -3.47 -22.38
CA PRO A 191 7.45 -3.84 -23.76
C PRO A 191 6.29 -4.81 -23.92
N THR A 192 5.51 -4.55 -24.95
CA THR A 192 4.34 -5.24 -25.45
C THR A 192 4.54 -6.71 -25.77
N ALA A 193 3.60 -7.56 -25.34
CA ALA A 193 3.26 -8.79 -26.06
C ALA A 193 1.87 -8.61 -26.68
N GLN A 194 1.82 -8.84 -28.00
CA GLN A 194 0.68 -8.65 -28.87
C GLN A 194 -0.32 -9.80 -28.74
N ASP A 195 -1.61 -9.50 -28.74
CA ASP A 195 -2.66 -9.82 -29.69
C ASP A 195 -4.04 -9.81 -29.04
N GLY A 196 -4.87 -8.89 -29.48
CA GLY A 196 -6.30 -8.78 -29.16
C GLY A 196 -6.77 -7.35 -29.43
N ASN A 197 -7.30 -7.14 -30.62
CA ASN A 197 -7.74 -5.88 -31.22
C ASN A 197 -8.75 -5.10 -30.35
N PHE A 198 -8.28 -4.47 -29.27
CA PHE A 198 -8.97 -3.45 -28.52
C PHE A 198 -8.31 -2.10 -28.79
N ASP A 199 -9.14 -1.04 -28.90
CA ASP A 199 -8.66 0.32 -29.11
C ASP A 199 -7.82 0.79 -27.89
N GLU A 200 -6.54 0.47 -27.88
CA GLU A 200 -5.55 0.79 -26.83
C GLU A 200 -5.43 2.30 -26.56
N THR A 201 -6.04 3.12 -27.38
CA THR A 201 -6.02 4.57 -27.25
C THR A 201 -7.19 5.12 -26.42
N TYR A 202 -8.23 4.30 -26.15
CA TYR A 202 -9.39 4.77 -25.41
C TYR A 202 -9.08 4.96 -23.94
N ARG A 203 -9.11 6.22 -23.50
CA ARG A 203 -8.96 6.58 -22.08
C ARG A 203 -10.31 7.03 -21.52
N ILE A 204 -10.64 6.52 -20.34
CA ILE A 204 -11.88 6.88 -19.65
C ILE A 204 -11.87 8.38 -19.39
N PRO A 205 -12.84 9.14 -19.95
CA PRO A 205 -12.76 10.60 -19.97
C PRO A 205 -13.23 11.28 -18.69
N PHE A 206 -13.84 10.53 -17.74
CA PHE A 206 -14.43 11.11 -16.53
C PHE A 206 -14.41 10.17 -15.32
N GLY A 207 -14.69 10.74 -14.15
CA GLY A 207 -15.00 10.02 -12.92
C GLY A 207 -13.80 9.37 -12.22
N LYS A 208 -14.08 8.33 -11.44
CA LYS A 208 -13.09 7.65 -10.57
C LYS A 208 -11.90 7.07 -11.34
N PHE A 209 -12.13 6.65 -12.57
CA PHE A 209 -11.14 6.02 -13.42
C PHE A 209 -10.68 6.91 -14.59
N ALA A 210 -10.92 8.23 -14.51
CA ALA A 210 -10.52 9.19 -15.53
C ALA A 210 -9.05 9.06 -15.92
N LYS A 211 -8.77 9.14 -17.24
CA LYS A 211 -7.45 9.02 -17.87
C LYS A 211 -6.82 7.61 -17.89
N ARG A 212 -7.45 6.60 -17.28
CA ARG A 212 -7.04 5.19 -17.39
C ARG A 212 -7.65 4.55 -18.64
N THR A 213 -6.98 3.54 -19.16
CA THR A 213 -7.57 2.65 -20.17
C THR A 213 -8.49 1.63 -19.50
N LEU A 214 -9.30 0.91 -20.28
CA LEU A 214 -10.17 -0.13 -19.72
C LEU A 214 -9.36 -1.31 -19.15
N GLU A 215 -8.21 -1.59 -19.71
CA GLU A 215 -7.29 -2.66 -19.30
C GLU A 215 -6.60 -2.35 -17.96
N GLU A 216 -6.36 -1.08 -17.67
CA GLU A 216 -5.77 -0.63 -16.40
C GLU A 216 -6.74 -0.70 -15.21
N VAL A 217 -8.02 -1.00 -15.46
CA VAL A 217 -9.04 -1.09 -14.42
C VAL A 217 -9.47 -2.53 -14.25
N ASN A 218 -9.41 -3.03 -13.01
CA ASN A 218 -9.89 -4.37 -12.71
C ASN A 218 -11.34 -4.55 -13.21
N PRO A 219 -11.66 -5.61 -14.00
CA PRO A 219 -12.99 -5.82 -14.59
C PRO A 219 -14.13 -5.83 -13.55
N HIS A 220 -13.87 -6.32 -12.35
CA HIS A 220 -14.83 -6.31 -11.25
C HIS A 220 -15.14 -4.89 -10.74
N ASP A 221 -14.12 -4.02 -10.67
CA ASP A 221 -14.30 -2.63 -10.27
C ASP A 221 -14.96 -1.82 -11.39
N LEU A 222 -14.66 -2.17 -12.64
CA LEU A 222 -15.29 -1.58 -13.83
C LEU A 222 -16.79 -1.91 -13.86
N SER A 223 -17.15 -3.18 -13.61
CA SER A 223 -18.55 -3.63 -13.52
C SER A 223 -19.33 -2.86 -12.45
N ARG A 224 -18.77 -2.74 -11.25
CA ARG A 224 -19.40 -1.95 -10.15
C ARG A 224 -19.56 -0.48 -10.50
N TYR A 225 -18.60 0.07 -11.23
CA TYR A 225 -18.67 1.48 -11.63
C TYR A 225 -19.72 1.72 -12.72
N VAL A 226 -19.89 0.79 -13.66
CA VAL A 226 -20.98 0.81 -14.65
C VAL A 226 -22.33 0.77 -13.95
N THR A 227 -22.56 -0.20 -13.06
CA THR A 227 -23.79 -0.29 -12.26
C THR A 227 -24.08 0.99 -11.46
N TYR A 228 -23.06 1.58 -10.84
CA TYR A 228 -23.21 2.85 -10.13
C TYR A 228 -23.66 4.00 -11.03
N LEU A 229 -23.15 4.08 -12.26
CA LEU A 229 -23.55 5.14 -13.22
C LEU A 229 -24.99 4.95 -13.70
N GLU A 230 -25.41 3.70 -13.93
CA GLU A 230 -26.77 3.35 -14.32
C GLU A 230 -27.77 3.65 -13.19
N ASP A 231 -27.46 3.23 -11.96
CA ASP A 231 -28.28 3.51 -10.78
C ASP A 231 -28.42 5.01 -10.50
N LYS A 232 -27.35 5.75 -10.69
CA LYS A 232 -27.34 7.20 -10.51
C LYS A 232 -28.19 7.90 -11.56
N ALA A 233 -28.09 7.47 -12.82
CA ALA A 233 -28.91 8.01 -13.90
C ALA A 233 -30.39 7.73 -13.65
N ALA A 234 -30.72 6.51 -13.18
CA ALA A 234 -32.09 6.14 -12.83
C ALA A 234 -32.66 6.97 -11.67
N LYS A 235 -31.82 7.25 -10.62
CA LYS A 235 -32.23 8.10 -9.50
C LYS A 235 -32.43 9.56 -9.86
N ASP A 236 -31.60 10.08 -10.77
CA ASP A 236 -31.65 11.46 -11.22
C ASP A 236 -32.64 11.67 -12.36
N GLU A 237 -33.41 10.63 -12.79
CA GLU A 237 -34.31 10.60 -13.94
C GLU A 237 -33.67 11.17 -15.23
N LYS A 238 -32.35 10.91 -15.40
CA LYS A 238 -31.55 11.37 -16.52
C LYS A 238 -31.24 10.23 -17.49
N GLU A 239 -31.44 10.47 -18.76
CA GLU A 239 -31.05 9.53 -19.80
C GLU A 239 -29.51 9.49 -19.95
N ILE A 240 -28.97 8.28 -20.05
CA ILE A 240 -27.53 8.10 -20.26
C ILE A 240 -27.22 8.38 -21.73
N THR A 241 -26.54 9.47 -22.00
CA THR A 241 -26.21 9.93 -23.36
C THR A 241 -24.72 10.30 -23.49
N GLY A 242 -24.28 10.47 -24.73
CA GLY A 242 -22.95 10.97 -25.06
C GLY A 242 -21.79 10.13 -24.48
N VAL A 243 -20.84 10.80 -23.89
CA VAL A 243 -19.56 10.20 -23.42
C VAL A 243 -19.77 9.12 -22.35
N VAL A 244 -20.81 9.24 -21.52
CA VAL A 244 -21.12 8.24 -20.48
C VAL A 244 -21.64 6.95 -21.11
N LYS A 245 -22.48 7.05 -22.12
CA LYS A 245 -23.02 5.91 -22.87
C LYS A 245 -21.90 5.17 -23.63
N ASP A 246 -21.03 5.88 -24.33
CA ASP A 246 -19.88 5.31 -25.04
C ASP A 246 -18.94 4.56 -24.07
N PHE A 247 -18.67 5.14 -22.90
CA PHE A 247 -17.88 4.48 -21.87
C PHE A 247 -18.53 3.17 -21.38
N ILE A 248 -19.82 3.20 -21.05
CA ILE A 248 -20.56 2.03 -20.55
C ILE A 248 -20.53 0.89 -21.60
N GLU A 249 -20.80 1.19 -22.87
CA GLU A 249 -20.77 0.19 -23.93
C GLU A 249 -19.39 -0.47 -24.11
N ARG A 250 -18.32 0.33 -24.05
CA ARG A 250 -16.93 -0.19 -24.13
C ARG A 250 -16.54 -1.00 -22.89
N ALA A 251 -16.93 -0.54 -21.70
CA ALA A 251 -16.66 -1.21 -20.44
C ALA A 251 -17.36 -2.58 -20.39
N ILE A 252 -18.61 -2.68 -20.80
CA ILE A 252 -19.35 -3.96 -20.86
C ILE A 252 -18.69 -4.92 -21.84
N LYS A 253 -18.28 -4.49 -23.04
CA LYS A 253 -17.57 -5.32 -24.00
C LYS A 253 -16.25 -5.86 -23.41
N HIS A 254 -15.51 -5.01 -22.71
CA HIS A 254 -14.24 -5.40 -22.08
C HIS A 254 -14.44 -6.44 -20.97
N ILE A 255 -15.47 -6.26 -20.12
CA ILE A 255 -15.83 -7.20 -19.05
C ILE A 255 -16.22 -8.56 -19.64
N ILE A 256 -17.05 -8.61 -20.68
CA ILE A 256 -17.48 -9.85 -21.33
C ILE A 256 -16.29 -10.59 -21.96
N ALA A 257 -15.36 -9.87 -22.59
CA ALA A 257 -14.18 -10.45 -23.19
C ALA A 257 -13.26 -11.08 -22.12
N PHE A 258 -13.13 -10.46 -20.96
CA PHE A 258 -12.35 -10.98 -19.84
C PHE A 258 -12.98 -12.25 -19.25
N ASP A 259 -14.29 -12.27 -19.04
CA ASP A 259 -15.00 -13.45 -18.51
C ASP A 259 -14.94 -14.64 -19.46
N THR A 260 -14.93 -14.41 -20.78
CA THR A 260 -14.79 -15.47 -21.79
C THR A 260 -13.38 -16.07 -21.85
N GLN A 261 -12.33 -15.31 -21.51
CA GLN A 261 -10.95 -15.80 -21.45
C GLN A 261 -10.63 -16.57 -20.15
N THR A 262 -11.37 -16.30 -19.06
CA THR A 262 -11.14 -16.92 -17.74
C THR A 262 -12.01 -18.16 -17.49
N SER A 263 -12.96 -18.48 -18.36
CA SER A 263 -13.76 -19.72 -18.25
C SER A 263 -13.01 -20.91 -18.88
N PRO A 264 -12.66 -21.96 -18.13
CA PRO A 264 -12.05 -23.15 -18.71
C PRO A 264 -13.04 -23.83 -19.66
N VAL A 265 -12.61 -24.01 -20.92
CA VAL A 265 -13.30 -24.85 -21.90
C VAL A 265 -13.35 -26.27 -21.34
N MET A 266 -14.52 -26.71 -20.88
CA MET A 266 -14.78 -28.13 -20.68
C MET A 266 -14.82 -28.78 -22.08
N THR A 267 -13.72 -29.38 -22.47
CA THR A 267 -13.72 -30.35 -23.56
C THR A 267 -14.36 -31.64 -23.09
N GLN A 268 -15.39 -32.04 -23.82
CA GLN A 268 -16.09 -33.32 -23.70
C GLN A 268 -15.12 -34.49 -23.97
#